data_bb0bf5bcbfd132481e326618a7222550
#
_entry.id   bb0bf5bcbfd132481e326618a7222550
#
_cell.length_a   1.000
_cell.length_b   1.000
_cell.length_c   1.000
_cell.angle_alpha   90.00
_cell.angle_beta   90.00
_cell.angle_gamma   90.00
#
_symmetry.space_group_name_H-M   'P 1'
#
loop_
_entity.id
_entity.type
_entity.pdbx_description
1 polymer ?
#
loop_
_entity_poly.entity_id
_entity_poly.type
_entity_poly.pdbx_seq_one_letter_code
_entity_poly.pdbx_strand_id
1 'polypeptide(L)' 'MNDDPTAIKILRLRAELLELGSAIRQLQRSGLDSASAQLLITRKRGELEWLMNLSNGTTTTPTIRHG' A
#
# COMPACT_ATOMS: atom_id res chain seq x y z
N MET A 1 7.34 14.39 -18.39
CA MET A 1 7.14 14.53 -17.15
C MET A 1 5.89 13.96 -16.70
N ASN A 2 5.97 13.28 -15.71
CA ASN A 2 4.90 12.45 -15.42
C ASN A 2 4.10 12.97 -14.29
N ASP A 3 3.01 13.58 -14.61
CA ASP A 3 2.12 14.10 -13.60
C ASP A 3 0.94 13.21 -13.35
N ASP A 4 1.10 11.92 -13.62
CA ASP A 4 0.04 10.97 -13.41
C ASP A 4 -0.36 10.95 -11.93
N PRO A 5 -1.61 11.30 -11.59
CA PRO A 5 -2.04 11.28 -10.19
C PRO A 5 -1.92 9.91 -9.57
N THR A 6 -2.11 8.85 -10.36
CA THR A 6 -1.99 7.50 -9.82
C THR A 6 -0.55 7.21 -9.41
N ALA A 7 0.40 7.61 -10.23
CA ALA A 7 1.81 7.39 -9.90
C ALA A 7 2.20 8.15 -8.62
N ILE A 8 1.68 9.37 -8.48
CA ILE A 8 1.96 10.17 -7.30
C ILE A 8 1.37 9.51 -6.06
N LYS A 9 0.14 9.00 -6.18
CA LYS A 9 -0.49 8.31 -5.06
C LYS A 9 0.28 7.07 -4.66
N ILE A 10 0.76 6.31 -5.63
CA ILE A 10 1.55 5.11 -5.35
C ILE A 10 2.80 5.46 -4.56
N LEU A 11 3.50 6.51 -4.98
CA LEU A 11 4.70 6.93 -4.27
C LEU A 11 4.38 7.36 -2.84
N ARG A 12 3.29 8.09 -2.68
CA ARG A 12 2.89 8.55 -1.36
C ARG A 12 2.52 7.37 -0.46
N LEU A 13 1.77 6.41 -0.99
CA LEU A 13 1.40 5.24 -0.19
C LEU A 13 2.62 4.42 0.21
N ARG A 14 3.60 4.30 -0.69
CA ARG A 14 4.82 3.60 -0.34
C ARG A 14 5.54 4.27 0.81
N ALA A 15 5.61 5.60 0.78
CA ALA A 15 6.25 6.32 1.86
C ALA A 15 5.50 6.14 3.16
N GLU A 16 4.16 6.19 3.10
CA GLU A 16 3.34 6.00 4.29
C GLU A 16 3.51 4.60 4.87
N LEU A 17 3.61 3.60 4.00
CA LEU A 17 3.81 2.23 4.47
C LEU A 17 5.14 2.07 5.19
N LEU A 18 6.19 2.72 4.69
CA LEU A 18 7.47 2.68 5.36
C LEU A 18 7.39 3.34 6.74
N GLU A 19 6.72 4.47 6.82
CA GLU A 19 6.56 5.15 8.09
C GLU A 19 5.74 4.34 9.08
N LEU A 20 4.67 3.72 8.60
CA LEU A 20 3.85 2.89 9.47
C LEU A 20 4.61 1.67 9.97
N GLY A 21 5.41 1.05 9.10
CA GLY A 21 6.23 -0.07 9.52
C GLY A 21 7.21 0.32 10.60
N SER A 22 7.81 1.49 10.46
CA SER A 22 8.73 1.99 11.47
C SER A 22 8.02 2.27 12.78
N ALA A 23 6.83 2.89 12.71
CA ALA A 23 6.05 3.18 13.89
C ALA A 23 5.62 1.91 14.62
N ILE A 24 5.23 0.89 13.86
CA ILE A 24 4.84 -0.38 14.47
C ILE A 24 6.01 -0.99 15.22
N ARG A 25 7.20 -0.97 14.62
CA ARG A 25 8.37 -1.51 15.29
C ARG A 25 8.68 -0.76 16.57
N GLN A 26 8.53 0.57 16.55
CA GLN A 26 8.75 1.35 17.76
C GLN A 26 7.75 1.03 18.84
N LEU A 27 6.48 0.91 18.46
CA LEU A 27 5.44 0.57 19.43
C LEU A 27 5.72 -0.79 20.07
N GLN A 28 6.12 -1.76 19.26
CA GLN A 28 6.40 -3.10 19.76
C GLN A 28 7.59 -3.11 20.69
N ARG A 29 8.62 -2.33 20.36
CA ARG A 29 9.79 -2.24 21.22
C ARG A 29 9.47 -1.62 22.55
N SER A 30 8.53 -0.68 22.56
CA SER A 30 8.11 -0.02 23.80
C SER A 30 7.08 -0.82 24.57
N GLY A 31 6.67 -1.98 24.06
CA GLY A 31 5.65 -2.76 24.72
C GLY A 31 4.25 -2.20 24.56
N LEU A 32 4.06 -1.30 23.60
CA LEU A 32 2.75 -0.71 23.35
C LEU A 32 1.99 -1.48 22.29
N ASP A 33 0.67 -1.33 22.35
CA ASP A 33 -0.21 -2.02 21.42
C ASP A 33 -0.10 -1.40 20.03
N SER A 34 0.17 -2.24 19.02
CA SER A 34 0.30 -1.78 17.65
C SER A 34 -0.84 -2.25 16.77
N ALA A 35 -1.93 -2.76 17.35
CA ALA A 35 -3.00 -3.38 16.57
C ALA A 35 -3.63 -2.39 15.58
N SER A 36 -3.91 -1.16 16.04
CA SER A 36 -4.51 -0.17 15.16
C SER A 36 -3.59 0.19 14.01
N ALA A 37 -2.30 0.32 14.30
CA ALA A 37 -1.33 0.63 13.25
C ALA A 37 -1.22 -0.51 12.27
N GLN A 38 -1.29 -1.75 12.74
CA GLN A 38 -1.24 -2.91 11.85
C GLN A 38 -2.46 -2.98 10.95
N LEU A 39 -3.64 -2.64 11.48
CA LEU A 39 -4.84 -2.57 10.66
C LEU A 39 -4.69 -1.51 9.58
N LEU A 40 -4.15 -0.37 9.95
CA LEU A 40 -3.98 0.71 8.99
C LEU A 40 -3.00 0.33 7.89
N ILE A 41 -1.89 -0.32 8.25
CA ILE A 41 -0.91 -0.71 7.25
C ILE A 41 -1.48 -1.75 6.30
N THR A 42 -2.29 -2.66 6.81
CA THR A 42 -2.95 -3.66 5.97
C THR A 42 -3.89 -3.00 4.97
N ARG A 43 -4.65 -2.01 5.43
CA ARG A 43 -5.58 -1.31 4.57
C ARG A 43 -4.84 -0.52 3.49
N LYS A 44 -3.78 0.18 3.88
CA LYS A 44 -3.01 0.95 2.91
C LYS A 44 -2.28 0.06 1.92
N ARG A 45 -1.85 -1.10 2.35
CA ARG A 45 -1.21 -2.05 1.45
C ARG A 45 -2.18 -2.55 0.40
N GLY A 46 -3.42 -2.82 0.80
CA GLY A 46 -4.45 -3.21 -0.14
C GLY A 46 -4.76 -2.10 -1.14
N GLU A 47 -4.80 -0.87 -0.66
CA GLU A 47 -5.03 0.27 -1.54
C GLU A 47 -3.89 0.43 -2.54
N LEU A 48 -2.67 0.24 -2.09
CA LEU A 48 -1.51 0.32 -2.97
C LEU A 48 -1.57 -0.74 -4.06
N GLU A 49 -1.89 -1.97 -3.69
CA GLU A 49 -2.00 -3.05 -4.66
C GLU A 49 -3.06 -2.74 -5.71
N TRP A 50 -4.19 -2.21 -5.26
CA TRP A 50 -5.26 -1.86 -6.17
C TRP A 50 -4.80 -0.80 -7.17
N LEU A 51 -4.12 0.23 -6.68
CA LEU A 51 -3.61 1.29 -7.55
C LEU A 51 -2.55 0.77 -8.51
N MET A 52 -1.71 -0.13 -8.06
CA MET A 52 -0.68 -0.68 -8.91
C MET A 52 -1.29 -1.53 -10.03
N ASN A 53 -2.35 -2.25 -9.72
CA ASN A 53 -3.06 -3.01 -10.74
C ASN A 53 -3.70 -2.09 -11.77
N LEU A 54 -4.28 -1.00 -11.32
CA LEU A 54 -4.83 -0.01 -12.25
C LEU A 54 -3.75 0.57 -13.15
N SER A 55 -2.63 0.87 -12.56
CA SER A 55 -1.54 1.49 -13.29
C SER A 55 -0.95 0.56 -14.34
N ASN A 56 -0.93 -0.74 -14.04
CA ASN A 56 -0.39 -1.72 -14.96
C ASN A 56 -1.35 -2.07 -16.09
N GLY A 57 -2.48 -1.57 -16.01
CA GLY A 57 -3.39 -1.84 -17.05
C GLY A 57 -4.15 -3.05 -16.82
N THR A 58 -3.95 -3.22 -17.00
CA THR A 58 -4.37 -3.87 -17.13
C THR A 58 -5.01 -4.81 -17.17
N THR A 59 -4.90 -4.85 -17.56
CA THR A 59 -5.30 -5.40 -17.63
C THR A 59 -5.61 -6.42 -17.57
N THR A 60 -5.54 -6.67 -17.63
CA THR A 60 -5.76 -7.37 -17.58
C THR A 60 -6.08 -8.25 -17.32
N THR A 61 -6.34 -8.56 -17.43
CA THR A 61 -6.69 -9.24 -17.16
C THR A 61 -6.97 -10.08 -17.06
N PRO A 62 -7.18 -10.39 -17.21
CA PRO A 62 -7.52 -11.18 -17.00
C PRO A 62 -7.67 -12.11 -16.91
N THR A 63 -7.68 -12.09 -16.99
CA THR A 63 -7.89 -12.84 -16.88
C THR A 63 -8.07 -13.70 -16.76
N ILE A 64 -8.03 -13.81 -16.77
CA ILE A 64 -8.23 -14.54 -16.63
C ILE A 64 -8.46 -15.41 -16.68
N ARG A 65 -8.61 -15.62 -16.76
CA ARG A 65 -8.87 -16.37 -16.89
C ARG A 65 -9.00 -17.14 -17.08
N HIS A 66 -8.91 -17.25 -17.25
CA HIS A 66 -9.10 -17.92 -17.50
C HIS A 66 -9.14 -18.46 -17.72
N GLY A 67 -9.16 -18.35 -17.90
CA GLY A 67 -9.23 -18.72 -17.95
C GLY A 67 -9.36 -19.12 -18.09
#